data_58f712431adcb5fb8ddf86de71a08c07
#
_entry.id   58f712431adcb5fb8ddf86de71a08c07
#
_cell.length_a   1.000
_cell.length_b   1.000
_cell.length_c   1.000
_cell.angle_alpha   90.00
_cell.angle_beta   90.00
_cell.angle_gamma   90.00
#
_symmetry.space_group_name_H-M   'P 1'
#
loop_
_entity.id
_entity.type
_entity.pdbx_description
1 polymer ?
#
loop_
_entity_poly.entity_id
_entity_poly.type
_entity_poly.pdbx_seq_one_letter_code
_entity_poly.pdbx_strand_id
1 'polypeptide(L)'
;MGNSYKETMNLPKTDFAMRANLPENEPKRLAKWEEEKLYWKVLEKNKDGKPFVLHDGPPYANGPIHIGHAFNKILKDFVIKSHAQRGYYTPYIPGWDCHGQPIEHMVEVTLGPDKMAAIEQPTLRRLCREWAEKYVDVQREGFKRLGVNADWEHPYLTFTPGYEAGNVEIFKKMYLDGAIYRGRKPIHWCKSCHTALAEAEIEYSDETSPSIFVKFKLDSIPGVFEAAGVDGSAYVLIWTTTP
;
A
#
# COMPACT_ATOMS: atom_id res chain seq x y z
N MET A 1 -62.02 -28.83 3.56
CA MET A 1 -61.35 -27.61 4.05
C MET A 1 -60.40 -28.04 5.13
N GLY A 2 -59.10 -28.03 4.84
CA GLY A 2 -58.11 -28.44 5.84
C GLY A 2 -57.99 -27.41 6.94
N ASN A 3 -58.20 -27.80 8.17
CA ASN A 3 -58.00 -26.96 9.32
C ASN A 3 -56.53 -26.50 9.34
N SER A 4 -56.33 -25.19 9.20
CA SER A 4 -54.97 -24.59 9.33
C SER A 4 -54.58 -24.62 10.80
N TYR A 5 -53.57 -25.43 11.16
CA TYR A 5 -53.00 -25.43 12.50
C TYR A 5 -52.11 -24.21 12.80
N LYS A 6 -52.13 -23.21 11.94
CA LYS A 6 -51.31 -22.00 12.04
C LYS A 6 -51.61 -21.20 13.31
N GLU A 7 -52.83 -21.23 13.80
CA GLU A 7 -53.27 -20.52 15.01
C GLU A 7 -52.98 -21.27 16.32
N THR A 8 -52.65 -22.57 16.21
CA THR A 8 -52.30 -23.40 17.39
C THR A 8 -50.82 -23.43 17.69
N MET A 9 -49.98 -22.81 16.83
CA MET A 9 -48.52 -22.76 17.02
C MET A 9 -48.15 -21.68 18.05
N ASN A 10 -47.55 -22.06 19.15
CA ASN A 10 -46.97 -21.16 20.15
C ASN A 10 -45.57 -20.72 19.73
N LEU A 11 -45.48 -19.91 18.66
CA LEU A 11 -44.23 -19.32 18.25
C LEU A 11 -43.85 -18.16 19.19
N PRO A 12 -42.59 -18.01 19.56
CA PRO A 12 -42.15 -16.87 20.34
C PRO A 12 -42.44 -15.57 19.59
N LYS A 13 -43.12 -14.65 20.28
CA LYS A 13 -43.41 -13.29 19.76
C LYS A 13 -42.33 -12.35 20.29
N THR A 14 -41.73 -11.56 19.40
CA THR A 14 -40.73 -10.57 19.76
C THR A 14 -40.89 -9.34 18.89
N ASP A 15 -40.70 -8.17 19.45
CA ASP A 15 -40.60 -6.90 18.71
C ASP A 15 -39.25 -6.70 18.06
N PHE A 16 -38.30 -7.63 18.29
CA PHE A 16 -37.03 -7.61 17.66
C PHE A 16 -37.14 -7.84 16.15
N ALA A 17 -36.59 -6.93 15.36
CA ALA A 17 -36.66 -6.99 13.90
C ALA A 17 -36.03 -8.28 13.37
N MET A 18 -36.78 -9.08 12.62
CA MET A 18 -36.30 -10.34 12.02
C MET A 18 -35.27 -10.11 10.90
N ARG A 19 -35.20 -8.91 10.34
CA ARG A 19 -34.24 -8.51 9.31
C ARG A 19 -33.40 -7.36 9.84
N ALA A 20 -32.07 -7.47 9.69
CA ALA A 20 -31.15 -6.43 10.13
C ALA A 20 -31.27 -5.13 9.31
N ASN A 21 -31.74 -5.22 8.04
CA ASN A 21 -31.86 -4.09 7.11
C ASN A 21 -30.64 -3.17 7.14
N LEU A 22 -29.42 -3.76 6.99
CA LEU A 22 -28.13 -3.10 7.17
C LEU A 22 -27.94 -1.85 6.30
N PRO A 23 -28.35 -1.84 5.00
CA PRO A 23 -28.19 -0.65 4.16
C PRO A 23 -28.86 0.61 4.73
N GLU A 24 -29.95 0.47 5.47
CA GLU A 24 -30.64 1.60 6.13
C GLU A 24 -30.17 1.85 7.56
N ASN A 25 -29.91 0.79 8.32
CA ASN A 25 -29.63 0.90 9.74
C ASN A 25 -28.18 1.26 10.06
N GLU A 26 -27.21 0.81 9.23
CA GLU A 26 -25.80 1.15 9.43
C GLU A 26 -25.53 2.66 9.30
N PRO A 27 -26.00 3.37 8.26
CA PRO A 27 -25.80 4.82 8.16
C PRO A 27 -26.38 5.58 9.36
N LYS A 28 -27.58 5.19 9.83
CA LYS A 28 -28.18 5.81 11.02
C LYS A 28 -27.35 5.59 12.28
N ARG A 29 -26.78 4.40 12.42
CA ARG A 29 -25.91 4.06 13.56
C ARG A 29 -24.60 4.85 13.51
N LEU A 30 -24.00 4.95 12.33
CA LEU A 30 -22.77 5.73 12.13
C LEU A 30 -22.98 7.21 12.44
N ALA A 31 -24.06 7.80 11.94
CA ALA A 31 -24.42 9.19 12.23
C ALA A 31 -24.60 9.41 13.75
N LYS A 32 -25.26 8.48 14.46
CA LYS A 32 -25.40 8.55 15.91
C LYS A 32 -24.03 8.47 16.62
N TRP A 33 -23.12 7.58 16.18
CA TRP A 33 -21.78 7.45 16.78
C TRP A 33 -20.94 8.69 16.59
N GLU A 34 -21.08 9.36 15.44
CA GLU A 34 -20.39 10.61 15.14
C GLU A 34 -20.95 11.77 15.98
N GLU A 35 -22.27 11.93 16.06
CA GLU A 35 -22.94 12.92 16.91
C GLU A 35 -22.54 12.78 18.38
N GLU A 36 -22.54 11.53 18.88
CA GLU A 36 -22.16 11.20 20.25
C GLU A 36 -20.65 11.26 20.49
N LYS A 37 -19.81 11.45 19.47
CA LYS A 37 -18.34 11.39 19.53
C LYS A 37 -17.85 10.10 20.18
N LEU A 38 -18.42 8.96 19.78
CA LEU A 38 -18.21 7.67 20.44
C LEU A 38 -16.74 7.30 20.58
N TYR A 39 -15.93 7.50 19.53
CA TYR A 39 -14.49 7.23 19.54
C TYR A 39 -13.79 7.95 20.70
N TRP A 40 -14.02 9.25 20.83
CA TRP A 40 -13.42 10.09 21.84
C TRP A 40 -13.91 9.75 23.25
N LYS A 41 -15.20 9.40 23.41
CA LYS A 41 -15.73 8.93 24.70
C LYS A 41 -15.07 7.63 25.15
N VAL A 42 -14.79 6.71 24.23
CA VAL A 42 -14.09 5.45 24.52
C VAL A 42 -12.65 5.73 24.95
N LEU A 43 -11.95 6.61 24.27
CA LEU A 43 -10.59 7.01 24.64
C LEU A 43 -10.56 7.68 26.02
N GLU A 44 -11.44 8.64 26.28
CA GLU A 44 -11.52 9.32 27.59
C GLU A 44 -11.84 8.34 28.72
N LYS A 45 -12.78 7.41 28.50
CA LYS A 45 -13.11 6.37 29.48
C LYS A 45 -11.90 5.51 29.85
N ASN A 46 -11.03 5.23 28.89
CA ASN A 46 -9.90 4.32 29.05
C ASN A 46 -8.55 5.06 29.20
N LYS A 47 -8.55 6.37 29.43
CA LYS A 47 -7.33 7.21 29.43
C LYS A 47 -6.25 6.75 30.41
N ASP A 48 -6.66 6.21 31.56
CA ASP A 48 -5.77 5.70 32.60
C ASP A 48 -5.43 4.21 32.42
N GLY A 49 -5.96 3.59 31.38
CA GLY A 49 -5.69 2.20 31.02
C GLY A 49 -4.30 2.01 30.41
N LYS A 50 -3.82 0.76 30.40
CA LYS A 50 -2.57 0.43 29.73
C LYS A 50 -2.64 0.81 28.23
N PRO A 51 -1.67 1.56 27.70
CA PRO A 51 -1.70 1.95 26.29
C PRO A 51 -1.51 0.74 25.38
N PHE A 52 -2.30 0.71 24.32
CA PHE A 52 -2.16 -0.22 23.19
C PHE A 52 -2.22 0.60 21.91
N VAL A 53 -1.08 0.78 21.25
CA VAL A 53 -0.94 1.54 20.01
C VAL A 53 -0.78 0.58 18.85
N LEU A 54 -1.71 0.62 17.91
CA LEU A 54 -1.61 -0.08 16.64
C LEU A 54 -1.20 0.93 15.57
N HIS A 55 0.00 0.77 15.02
CA HIS A 55 0.43 1.59 13.90
C HIS A 55 -0.32 1.20 12.62
N ASP A 56 -0.85 2.20 11.93
CA ASP A 56 -1.53 1.96 10.65
C ASP A 56 -0.51 1.80 9.53
N GLY A 57 -0.54 0.66 8.81
CA GLY A 57 0.11 0.55 7.51
C GLY A 57 -0.72 1.36 6.51
N PRO A 58 -0.18 2.47 5.99
CA PRO A 58 -0.97 3.43 5.23
C PRO A 58 -1.28 2.90 3.83
N PRO A 59 -2.55 2.94 3.37
CA PRO A 59 -2.86 2.65 1.98
C PRO A 59 -2.34 3.76 1.06
N TYR A 60 -2.08 3.43 -0.20
CA TYR A 60 -1.84 4.44 -1.24
C TYR A 60 -3.10 5.23 -1.52
N ALA A 61 -2.96 6.56 -1.57
CA ALA A 61 -4.05 7.47 -1.93
C ALA A 61 -4.18 7.59 -3.46
N ASN A 62 -4.39 6.48 -4.16
CA ASN A 62 -4.36 6.41 -5.62
C ASN A 62 -5.71 6.09 -6.28
N GLY A 63 -6.72 5.71 -5.51
CA GLY A 63 -8.04 5.32 -6.00
C GLY A 63 -9.04 5.05 -4.87
N PRO A 64 -10.29 4.67 -5.17
CA PRO A 64 -11.27 4.25 -4.18
C PRO A 64 -10.81 3.01 -3.40
N ILE A 65 -11.41 2.77 -2.23
CA ILE A 65 -11.15 1.53 -1.49
C ILE A 65 -11.66 0.31 -2.26
N HIS A 66 -10.92 -0.79 -2.15
CA HIS A 66 -11.32 -2.11 -2.64
C HIS A 66 -11.44 -3.09 -1.47
N ILE A 67 -11.86 -4.33 -1.75
CA ILE A 67 -12.08 -5.34 -0.71
C ILE A 67 -10.82 -5.60 0.15
N GLY A 68 -9.63 -5.52 -0.40
CA GLY A 68 -8.38 -5.66 0.37
C GLY A 68 -8.19 -4.54 1.39
N HIS A 69 -8.51 -3.30 1.03
CA HIS A 69 -8.52 -2.16 1.96
C HIS A 69 -9.55 -2.37 3.07
N ALA A 70 -10.76 -2.77 2.71
CA ALA A 70 -11.84 -3.04 3.66
C ALA A 70 -11.43 -4.14 4.64
N PHE A 71 -10.92 -5.26 4.14
CA PHE A 71 -10.46 -6.39 4.95
C PHE A 71 -9.37 -5.97 5.94
N ASN A 72 -8.33 -5.26 5.48
CA ASN A 72 -7.25 -4.78 6.33
C ASN A 72 -7.75 -3.84 7.44
N LYS A 73 -8.56 -2.83 7.09
CA LYS A 73 -9.06 -1.85 8.06
C LYS A 73 -10.05 -2.45 9.06
N ILE A 74 -10.92 -3.36 8.63
CA ILE A 74 -11.87 -4.05 9.53
C ILE A 74 -11.13 -4.93 10.53
N LEU A 75 -10.09 -5.66 10.11
CA LEU A 75 -9.28 -6.46 11.05
C LEU A 75 -8.57 -5.59 12.08
N LYS A 76 -8.01 -4.45 11.68
CA LYS A 76 -7.42 -3.48 12.62
C LYS A 76 -8.47 -2.94 13.59
N ASP A 77 -9.65 -2.61 13.10
CA ASP A 77 -10.76 -2.12 13.93
C ASP A 77 -11.21 -3.17 14.97
N PHE A 78 -11.26 -4.44 14.59
CA PHE A 78 -11.53 -5.53 15.55
C PHE A 78 -10.49 -5.58 16.66
N VAL A 79 -9.21 -5.46 16.32
CA VAL A 79 -8.13 -5.46 17.31
C VAL A 79 -8.26 -4.26 18.24
N ILE A 80 -8.44 -3.06 17.71
CA ILE A 80 -8.60 -1.82 18.49
C ILE A 80 -9.81 -1.90 19.40
N LYS A 81 -10.99 -2.26 18.86
CA LYS A 81 -12.23 -2.36 19.64
C LYS A 81 -12.16 -3.44 20.73
N SER A 82 -11.54 -4.58 20.42
CA SER A 82 -11.33 -5.65 21.41
C SER A 82 -10.48 -5.19 22.58
N HIS A 83 -9.38 -4.48 22.35
CA HIS A 83 -8.54 -3.93 23.40
C HIS A 83 -9.25 -2.82 24.17
N ALA A 84 -9.95 -1.93 23.47
CA ALA A 84 -10.73 -0.87 24.13
C ALA A 84 -11.80 -1.43 25.09
N GLN A 85 -12.51 -2.48 24.67
CA GLN A 85 -13.52 -3.16 25.54
C GLN A 85 -12.89 -3.81 26.77
N ARG A 86 -11.61 -4.17 26.70
CA ARG A 86 -10.84 -4.72 27.83
C ARG A 86 -10.20 -3.65 28.72
N GLY A 87 -10.50 -2.36 28.46
CA GLY A 87 -10.03 -1.24 29.28
C GLY A 87 -8.67 -0.68 28.86
N TYR A 88 -8.12 -1.06 27.70
CA TYR A 88 -6.89 -0.44 27.22
C TYR A 88 -7.16 0.94 26.62
N TYR A 89 -6.19 1.86 26.79
CA TYR A 89 -6.17 3.11 26.05
C TYR A 89 -5.67 2.84 24.63
N THR A 90 -6.54 3.02 23.65
CA THR A 90 -6.32 2.56 22.26
C THR A 90 -6.41 3.70 21.23
N PRO A 91 -5.51 4.69 21.25
CA PRO A 91 -5.50 5.71 20.20
C PRO A 91 -5.14 5.05 18.86
N TYR A 92 -5.94 5.35 17.83
CA TYR A 92 -5.70 4.88 16.48
C TYR A 92 -5.69 6.05 15.51
N ILE A 93 -4.50 6.35 14.99
CA ILE A 93 -4.27 7.41 14.01
C ILE A 93 -4.15 6.76 12.64
N PRO A 94 -5.10 6.98 11.71
CA PRO A 94 -5.01 6.45 10.37
C PRO A 94 -3.95 7.20 9.56
N GLY A 95 -3.39 6.54 8.55
CA GLY A 95 -2.41 7.15 7.67
C GLY A 95 -2.68 6.88 6.20
N TRP A 96 -2.03 7.68 5.33
CA TRP A 96 -2.01 7.48 3.88
C TRP A 96 -0.61 7.64 3.32
N ASP A 97 -0.26 6.74 2.41
CA ASP A 97 0.92 6.88 1.57
C ASP A 97 0.54 7.68 0.33
N CYS A 98 1.15 8.86 0.21
CA CYS A 98 0.76 9.88 -0.74
C CYS A 98 1.82 10.13 -1.82
N HIS A 99 2.78 9.23 -1.98
CA HIS A 99 3.90 9.35 -2.91
C HIS A 99 4.07 8.13 -3.80
N GLY A 100 4.93 8.30 -4.80
CA GLY A 100 5.50 7.24 -5.60
C GLY A 100 4.65 6.79 -6.78
N GLN A 101 5.13 5.73 -7.41
CA GLN A 101 4.60 5.18 -8.65
C GLN A 101 3.09 4.93 -8.66
N PRO A 102 2.45 4.41 -7.59
CA PRO A 102 1.01 4.16 -7.64
C PRO A 102 0.15 5.39 -7.89
N ILE A 103 0.63 6.58 -7.47
CA ILE A 103 -0.07 7.85 -7.71
C ILE A 103 0.35 8.44 -9.05
N GLU A 104 1.65 8.45 -9.36
CA GLU A 104 2.19 8.95 -10.62
C GLU A 104 1.56 8.24 -11.80
N HIS A 105 1.45 6.91 -11.75
CA HIS A 105 0.81 6.11 -12.80
C HIS A 105 -0.66 6.49 -13.02
N MET A 106 -1.42 6.75 -11.97
CA MET A 106 -2.82 7.17 -12.10
C MET A 106 -2.95 8.55 -12.75
N VAL A 107 -2.03 9.47 -12.46
CA VAL A 107 -1.95 10.78 -13.11
C VAL A 107 -1.55 10.62 -14.57
N GLU A 108 -0.55 9.78 -14.87
CA GLU A 108 -0.11 9.45 -16.22
C GLU A 108 -1.24 8.90 -17.09
N VAL A 109 -1.94 7.89 -16.61
CA VAL A 109 -3.11 7.29 -17.29
C VAL A 109 -4.20 8.33 -17.56
N THR A 110 -4.41 9.25 -16.62
CA THR A 110 -5.43 10.30 -16.74
C THR A 110 -5.03 11.37 -17.75
N LEU A 111 -3.76 11.76 -17.80
CA LEU A 111 -3.25 12.78 -18.73
C LEU A 111 -3.07 12.25 -20.15
N GLY A 112 -2.69 10.99 -20.27
CA GLY A 112 -2.26 10.36 -21.52
C GLY A 112 -0.80 10.67 -21.90
N PRO A 113 -0.21 9.85 -22.81
CA PRO A 113 1.23 9.89 -23.10
C PRO A 113 1.72 11.23 -23.67
N ASP A 114 0.94 11.87 -24.52
CA ASP A 114 1.37 13.13 -25.17
C ASP A 114 1.51 14.28 -24.17
N LYS A 115 0.55 14.39 -23.25
CA LYS A 115 0.59 15.42 -22.20
C LYS A 115 1.66 15.11 -21.17
N MET A 116 1.84 13.82 -20.85
CA MET A 116 2.86 13.37 -19.90
C MET A 116 4.27 13.68 -20.43
N ALA A 117 4.54 13.49 -21.73
CA ALA A 117 5.82 13.80 -22.34
C ALA A 117 6.17 15.30 -22.35
N ALA A 118 5.15 16.17 -22.31
CA ALA A 118 5.30 17.62 -22.39
C ALA A 118 5.22 18.32 -21.01
N ILE A 119 4.90 17.58 -19.94
CA ILE A 119 4.67 18.18 -18.63
C ILE A 119 5.99 18.49 -17.91
N GLU A 120 6.07 19.65 -17.29
CA GLU A 120 7.18 20.01 -16.41
C GLU A 120 7.08 19.29 -15.06
N GLN A 121 8.20 18.87 -14.50
CA GLN A 121 8.26 18.13 -13.23
C GLN A 121 7.55 18.81 -12.05
N PRO A 122 7.64 20.16 -11.84
CA PRO A 122 6.88 20.82 -10.77
C PRO A 122 5.37 20.69 -10.94
N THR A 123 4.90 20.77 -12.19
CA THR A 123 3.48 20.60 -12.51
C THR A 123 3.01 19.17 -12.26
N LEU A 124 3.79 18.17 -12.67
CA LEU A 124 3.51 16.78 -12.39
C LEU A 124 3.40 16.53 -10.87
N ARG A 125 4.36 17.00 -10.10
CA ARG A 125 4.33 16.87 -8.62
C ARG A 125 3.08 17.50 -8.00
N ARG A 126 2.65 18.65 -8.50
CA ARG A 126 1.42 19.29 -8.03
C ARG A 126 0.19 18.46 -8.36
N LEU A 127 0.09 17.91 -9.58
CA LEU A 127 -1.01 17.05 -9.98
C LEU A 127 -1.06 15.75 -9.17
N CYS A 128 0.09 15.15 -8.90
CA CYS A 128 0.17 13.96 -8.03
C CYS A 128 -0.31 14.27 -6.59
N ARG A 129 0.06 15.43 -6.07
CA ARG A 129 -0.40 15.90 -4.75
C ARG A 129 -1.91 16.10 -4.72
N GLU A 130 -2.46 16.81 -5.70
CA GLU A 130 -3.90 17.05 -5.83
C GLU A 130 -4.68 15.73 -5.98
N TRP A 131 -4.11 14.77 -6.71
CA TRP A 131 -4.65 13.42 -6.84
C TRP A 131 -4.70 12.70 -5.48
N ALA A 132 -3.60 12.69 -4.75
CA ALA A 132 -3.52 12.05 -3.44
C ALA A 132 -4.49 12.70 -2.44
N GLU A 133 -4.55 14.04 -2.36
CA GLU A 133 -5.48 14.78 -1.49
C GLU A 133 -6.93 14.36 -1.74
N LYS A 134 -7.34 14.29 -3.01
CA LYS A 134 -8.68 13.84 -3.40
C LYS A 134 -8.97 12.42 -2.88
N TYR A 135 -8.03 11.50 -3.06
CA TYR A 135 -8.28 10.10 -2.69
C TYR A 135 -8.11 9.81 -1.20
N VAL A 136 -7.37 10.62 -0.47
CA VAL A 136 -7.42 10.62 1.01
C VAL A 136 -8.85 10.83 1.48
N ASP A 137 -9.55 11.83 0.96
CA ASP A 137 -10.92 12.11 1.35
C ASP A 137 -11.90 11.01 0.93
N VAL A 138 -11.80 10.54 -0.32
CA VAL A 138 -12.64 9.44 -0.83
C VAL A 138 -12.47 8.17 0.02
N GLN A 139 -11.23 7.82 0.35
CA GLN A 139 -10.95 6.63 1.15
C GLN A 139 -11.36 6.81 2.61
N ARG A 140 -11.17 8.01 3.19
CA ARG A 140 -11.63 8.35 4.54
C ARG A 140 -13.12 8.08 4.69
N GLU A 141 -13.93 8.61 3.77
CA GLU A 141 -15.38 8.38 3.78
C GLU A 141 -15.73 6.89 3.61
N GLY A 142 -15.00 6.19 2.75
CA GLY A 142 -15.15 4.74 2.60
C GLY A 142 -14.87 3.98 3.90
N PHE A 143 -13.80 4.30 4.60
CA PHE A 143 -13.46 3.66 5.88
C PHE A 143 -14.42 4.05 7.01
N LYS A 144 -14.87 5.31 7.07
CA LYS A 144 -15.92 5.74 7.99
C LYS A 144 -17.21 4.95 7.74
N ARG A 145 -17.57 4.74 6.46
CA ARG A 145 -18.76 3.94 6.09
C ARG A 145 -18.66 2.48 6.56
N LEU A 146 -17.47 1.90 6.64
CA LEU A 146 -17.23 0.56 7.21
C LEU A 146 -17.35 0.52 8.74
N GLY A 147 -17.51 1.66 9.41
CA GLY A 147 -17.64 1.75 10.86
C GLY A 147 -16.31 1.67 11.61
N VAL A 148 -15.21 1.91 10.94
CA VAL A 148 -13.88 1.92 11.56
C VAL A 148 -13.73 3.13 12.49
N ASN A 149 -13.32 2.89 13.74
CA ASN A 149 -13.10 3.94 14.74
C ASN A 149 -11.64 4.41 14.72
N ALA A 150 -11.44 5.71 14.46
CA ALA A 150 -10.11 6.31 14.36
C ALA A 150 -10.18 7.84 14.55
N ASP A 151 -9.03 8.47 14.75
CA ASP A 151 -8.89 9.93 14.63
C ASP A 151 -8.83 10.34 13.15
N TRP A 152 -10.00 10.49 12.54
CA TRP A 152 -10.11 10.84 11.13
C TRP A 152 -9.77 12.30 10.83
N GLU A 153 -9.71 13.15 11.84
CA GLU A 153 -9.44 14.59 11.71
C GLU A 153 -7.93 14.89 11.68
N HIS A 154 -7.12 14.04 12.34
CA HIS A 154 -5.68 14.22 12.44
C HIS A 154 -4.90 13.01 11.92
N PRO A 155 -5.12 12.58 10.68
CA PRO A 155 -4.37 11.47 10.09
C PRO A 155 -2.90 11.88 9.87
N TYR A 156 -2.01 10.88 9.78
CA TYR A 156 -0.69 11.17 9.22
C TYR A 156 -0.70 10.99 7.69
N LEU A 157 -0.13 11.97 7.00
CA LEU A 157 -0.04 11.99 5.54
C LEU A 157 1.43 12.13 5.15
N THR A 158 1.94 11.19 4.35
CA THR A 158 3.38 11.12 4.05
C THR A 158 3.90 12.32 3.25
N PHE A 159 3.02 13.07 2.57
CA PHE A 159 3.37 14.29 1.83
C PHE A 159 3.37 15.57 2.68
N THR A 160 3.08 15.50 3.98
CA THR A 160 3.16 16.73 4.80
C THR A 160 4.61 17.13 5.03
N PRO A 161 4.92 18.43 5.02
CA PRO A 161 6.30 18.90 5.19
C PRO A 161 6.97 18.38 6.47
N GLY A 162 6.22 18.25 7.56
CA GLY A 162 6.74 17.69 8.82
C GLY A 162 7.12 16.22 8.72
N TYR A 163 6.33 15.42 7.99
CA TYR A 163 6.63 14.00 7.77
C TYR A 163 7.87 13.84 6.87
N GLU A 164 7.93 14.59 5.76
CA GLU A 164 9.08 14.60 4.85
C GLU A 164 10.37 15.03 5.56
N ALA A 165 10.30 16.09 6.37
CA ALA A 165 11.44 16.55 7.17
C ALA A 165 11.92 15.48 8.17
N GLY A 166 11.00 14.75 8.81
CA GLY A 166 11.33 13.63 9.68
C GLY A 166 12.08 12.52 8.97
N ASN A 167 11.65 12.15 7.76
CA ASN A 167 12.34 11.15 6.94
C ASN A 167 13.79 11.61 6.59
N VAL A 168 13.95 12.87 6.18
CA VAL A 168 15.28 13.44 5.87
C VAL A 168 16.17 13.47 7.11
N GLU A 169 15.61 13.78 8.28
CA GLU A 169 16.38 13.79 9.54
C GLU A 169 16.88 12.40 9.91
N ILE A 170 16.03 11.36 9.78
CA ILE A 170 16.42 9.98 10.03
C ILE A 170 17.50 9.53 9.03
N PHE A 171 17.29 9.83 7.74
CA PHE A 171 18.30 9.53 6.71
C PHE A 171 19.65 10.18 7.03
N LYS A 172 19.64 11.46 7.43
CA LYS A 172 20.85 12.19 7.85
C LYS A 172 21.56 11.49 9.00
N LYS A 173 20.82 11.08 10.05
CA LYS A 173 21.41 10.36 11.20
C LYS A 173 22.08 9.06 10.75
N MET A 174 21.38 8.24 9.95
CA MET A 174 21.91 6.98 9.43
C MET A 174 23.17 7.19 8.55
N TYR A 175 23.18 8.26 7.75
CA TYR A 175 24.35 8.61 6.94
C TYR A 175 25.56 9.02 7.81
N LEU A 176 25.33 9.86 8.82
CA LEU A 176 26.39 10.30 9.74
C LEU A 176 26.95 9.15 10.59
N ASP A 177 26.11 8.17 10.92
CA ASP A 177 26.50 6.95 11.66
C ASP A 177 27.22 5.92 10.76
N GLY A 178 27.38 6.22 9.44
CA GLY A 178 28.05 5.33 8.49
C GLY A 178 27.21 4.11 8.05
N ALA A 179 25.93 4.06 8.42
CA ALA A 179 25.02 2.97 8.02
C ALA A 179 24.59 3.06 6.54
N ILE A 180 24.70 4.25 5.93
CA ILE A 180 24.34 4.50 4.53
C ILE A 180 25.58 4.95 3.75
N TYR A 181 25.80 4.32 2.61
CA TYR A 181 26.84 4.69 1.67
C TYR A 181 26.34 4.62 0.22
N ARG A 182 26.97 5.36 -0.67
CA ARG A 182 26.68 5.31 -2.10
C ARG A 182 27.41 4.12 -2.73
N GLY A 183 26.63 3.22 -3.33
CA GLY A 183 27.16 2.05 -4.03
C GLY A 183 26.51 1.83 -5.39
N ARG A 184 27.01 0.84 -6.12
CA ARG A 184 26.40 0.35 -7.36
C ARG A 184 26.11 -1.12 -7.19
N LYS A 185 24.88 -1.52 -7.51
CA LYS A 185 24.50 -2.93 -7.63
C LYS A 185 23.47 -3.09 -8.76
N PRO A 186 23.39 -4.26 -9.40
CA PRO A 186 22.30 -4.56 -10.34
C PRO A 186 20.95 -4.46 -9.61
N ILE A 187 19.99 -3.87 -10.29
CA ILE A 187 18.60 -3.76 -9.82
C ILE A 187 17.65 -4.12 -10.96
N HIS A 188 16.45 -4.57 -10.61
CA HIS A 188 15.38 -4.72 -11.58
C HIS A 188 14.87 -3.32 -11.99
N TRP A 189 14.71 -3.13 -13.29
CA TRP A 189 14.29 -1.86 -13.87
C TRP A 189 13.12 -2.08 -14.83
N CYS A 190 12.01 -1.37 -14.61
CA CYS A 190 10.89 -1.36 -15.54
C CYS A 190 11.13 -0.32 -16.63
N LYS A 191 11.29 -0.78 -17.86
CA LYS A 191 11.48 0.11 -19.04
C LYS A 191 10.23 0.91 -19.39
N SER A 192 9.03 0.44 -19.00
CA SER A 192 7.77 1.11 -19.28
C SER A 192 7.45 2.19 -18.25
N CYS A 193 7.74 1.92 -16.96
CA CYS A 193 7.51 2.87 -15.89
C CYS A 193 8.73 3.77 -15.60
N HIS A 194 9.87 3.52 -16.26
CA HIS A 194 11.13 4.26 -16.07
C HIS A 194 11.58 4.34 -14.60
N THR A 195 11.43 3.24 -13.85
CA THR A 195 11.77 3.17 -12.42
C THR A 195 12.38 1.83 -12.03
N ALA A 196 13.12 1.84 -10.92
CA ALA A 196 13.55 0.63 -10.24
C ALA A 196 12.35 -0.08 -9.60
N LEU A 197 12.40 -1.41 -9.56
CA LEU A 197 11.38 -2.23 -8.93
C LEU A 197 11.92 -2.81 -7.62
N ALA A 198 11.09 -2.81 -6.58
CA ALA A 198 11.30 -3.63 -5.41
C ALA A 198 10.99 -5.11 -5.75
N GLU A 199 11.57 -6.04 -4.99
CA GLU A 199 11.37 -7.47 -5.26
C GLU A 199 9.89 -7.90 -5.24
N ALA A 200 9.08 -7.29 -4.38
CA ALA A 200 7.65 -7.55 -4.31
C ALA A 200 6.84 -7.03 -5.51
N GLU A 201 7.43 -6.18 -6.34
CA GLU A 201 6.81 -5.60 -7.54
C GLU A 201 7.18 -6.35 -8.82
N ILE A 202 8.03 -7.39 -8.71
CA ILE A 202 8.51 -8.17 -9.83
C ILE A 202 7.52 -9.28 -10.12
N GLU A 203 7.03 -9.31 -11.36
CA GLU A 203 6.23 -10.41 -11.87
C GLU A 203 7.06 -11.23 -12.87
N TYR A 204 7.03 -12.55 -12.72
CA TYR A 204 7.74 -13.47 -13.61
C TYR A 204 6.74 -14.13 -14.56
N SER A 205 7.11 -14.18 -15.81
CA SER A 205 6.38 -14.89 -16.87
C SER A 205 7.34 -15.63 -17.79
N ASP A 206 6.84 -16.68 -18.42
CA ASP A 206 7.61 -17.41 -19.44
C ASP A 206 7.73 -16.50 -20.68
N GLU A 207 8.97 -16.28 -21.12
CA GLU A 207 9.28 -15.51 -22.31
C GLU A 207 10.21 -16.30 -23.22
N THR A 208 9.95 -16.22 -24.53
CA THR A 208 10.82 -16.84 -25.54
C THR A 208 11.73 -15.76 -26.13
N SER A 209 13.03 -15.91 -25.93
CA SER A 209 14.04 -15.02 -26.47
C SER A 209 15.05 -15.78 -27.33
N PRO A 210 15.64 -15.16 -28.34
CA PRO A 210 16.73 -15.76 -29.10
C PRO A 210 17.96 -15.93 -28.19
N SER A 211 18.65 -17.06 -28.32
CA SER A 211 19.92 -17.28 -27.64
C SER A 211 21.01 -17.62 -28.66
N ILE A 212 22.18 -17.08 -28.43
CA ILE A 212 23.32 -17.32 -29.30
C ILE A 212 24.58 -17.63 -28.49
N PHE A 213 25.47 -18.40 -29.11
CA PHE A 213 26.82 -18.56 -28.65
C PHE A 213 27.75 -17.73 -29.53
N VAL A 214 28.56 -16.89 -28.93
CA VAL A 214 29.53 -16.05 -29.64
C VAL A 214 30.93 -16.43 -29.19
N LYS A 215 31.82 -16.63 -30.17
CA LYS A 215 33.23 -16.89 -29.92
C LYS A 215 34.07 -15.63 -30.25
N PHE A 216 34.87 -15.19 -29.31
CA PHE A 216 35.81 -14.12 -29.49
C PHE A 216 37.24 -14.69 -29.57
N LYS A 217 37.94 -14.36 -30.65
CA LYS A 217 39.32 -14.81 -30.82
C LYS A 217 40.20 -14.08 -29.80
N LEU A 218 41.08 -14.80 -29.12
CA LEU A 218 42.13 -14.20 -28.29
C LEU A 218 43.22 -13.62 -29.17
N ASP A 219 43.69 -12.43 -28.82
CA ASP A 219 44.82 -11.77 -29.49
C ASP A 219 46.13 -12.48 -29.25
N SER A 220 46.26 -13.12 -28.08
CA SER A 220 47.37 -13.97 -27.69
C SER A 220 46.89 -15.17 -26.91
N ILE A 221 47.60 -16.28 -27.01
CA ILE A 221 47.34 -17.47 -26.20
C ILE A 221 48.08 -17.30 -24.88
N PRO A 222 47.37 -17.32 -23.72
CA PRO A 222 48.04 -17.31 -22.41
C PRO A 222 48.98 -18.50 -22.25
N GLY A 223 50.16 -18.30 -21.67
CA GLY A 223 51.19 -19.33 -21.54
C GLY A 223 50.76 -20.64 -20.86
N VAL A 224 49.68 -20.62 -20.09
CA VAL A 224 49.06 -21.84 -19.54
C VAL A 224 48.53 -22.78 -20.63
N PHE A 225 48.04 -22.24 -21.74
CA PHE A 225 47.56 -23.05 -22.88
C PHE A 225 48.72 -23.51 -23.77
N GLU A 226 49.78 -22.69 -23.93
CA GLU A 226 51.00 -23.09 -24.61
C GLU A 226 51.66 -24.24 -23.88
N ALA A 227 51.70 -24.19 -22.52
CA ALA A 227 52.25 -25.27 -21.70
C ALA A 227 51.40 -26.57 -21.78
N ALA A 228 50.11 -26.47 -22.14
CA ALA A 228 49.20 -27.58 -22.40
C ALA A 228 49.28 -28.12 -23.86
N GLY A 229 50.21 -27.60 -24.68
CA GLY A 229 50.39 -28.04 -26.08
C GLY A 229 49.29 -27.53 -27.05
N VAL A 230 48.60 -26.44 -26.70
CA VAL A 230 47.67 -25.76 -27.58
C VAL A 230 48.41 -24.81 -28.49
N ASP A 231 48.53 -25.17 -29.75
CA ASP A 231 49.06 -24.35 -30.81
C ASP A 231 47.92 -23.82 -31.73
N GLY A 232 48.04 -22.57 -32.17
CA GLY A 232 47.05 -21.98 -33.09
C GLY A 232 46.15 -20.92 -32.43
N SER A 233 44.89 -20.88 -32.78
CA SER A 233 43.94 -19.86 -32.29
C SER A 233 43.09 -20.37 -31.13
N ALA A 234 43.04 -19.62 -30.06
CA ALA A 234 42.14 -19.86 -28.93
C ALA A 234 41.00 -18.83 -28.94
N TYR A 235 39.87 -19.20 -28.43
CA TYR A 235 38.64 -18.38 -28.39
C TYR A 235 38.01 -18.43 -27.01
N VAL A 236 37.47 -17.31 -26.56
CA VAL A 236 36.54 -17.26 -25.45
C VAL A 236 35.12 -17.47 -26.00
N LEU A 237 34.38 -18.41 -25.41
CA LEU A 237 33.00 -18.67 -25.77
C LEU A 237 32.09 -18.00 -24.73
N ILE A 238 31.14 -17.22 -25.18
CA ILE A 238 30.09 -16.66 -24.36
C ILE A 238 28.73 -17.13 -24.88
N TRP A 239 27.76 -17.19 -23.98
CA TRP A 239 26.35 -17.40 -24.28
C TRP A 239 25.54 -16.19 -23.82
N THR A 240 24.56 -15.77 -24.63
CA THR A 240 23.68 -14.65 -24.30
C THR A 240 22.30 -14.84 -24.89
N THR A 241 21.29 -14.31 -24.20
CA THR A 241 19.90 -14.15 -24.69
C THR A 241 19.60 -12.71 -25.14
N THR A 242 20.57 -11.82 -25.06
CA THR A 242 20.49 -10.40 -25.48
C THR A 242 21.60 -10.09 -26.46
N PRO A 243 21.57 -10.67 -27.69
CA PRO A 243 22.60 -10.48 -28.71
C PRO A 243 22.70 -9.05 -29.21
#